data_1ce362226a95a4d8f896cae44848160e
#
_entry.id   1ce362226a95a4d8f896cae44848160e
#
_cell.length_a   1.000
_cell.length_b   1.000
_cell.length_c   1.000
_cell.angle_alpha   90.00
_cell.angle_beta   90.00
_cell.angle_gamma   90.00
#
_symmetry.space_group_name_H-M   'P 1'
#
loop_
_entity.id
_entity.type
_entity.pdbx_description
1 polymer ?
#
loop_
_entity_poly.entity_id
_entity_poly.type
_entity_poly.pdbx_seq_one_letter_code
_entity_poly.pdbx_strand_id
1 'polypeptide(L)'
;MLHWTILENSEAIAHAAAERISQIAQQAIAERGRFSLVLAGGSTPAAAYARLATIKADWQRWHIYFGDERCLPIDHPERNSRMATETLLSKVSIPADQIHPIPAELGAERGAELYGKTIHSALPFDLVLLGIGEDGHTASLFPDQGESAATAVVAVHQAPKPPADRISLSSETLSNCRQLIYLVSGGGKQSAVRRWIEGEPLPVSRIHAQEESEVLIDQDAMPANTP
;
A
#
# COMPACT_ATOMS: atom_id res chain seq x y z
N MET A 1 -5.63 9.51 14.79
CA MET A 1 -6.31 8.38 15.49
C MET A 1 -6.63 7.33 14.43
N LEU A 2 -6.45 6.02 14.71
CA LEU A 2 -6.75 4.95 13.77
C LEU A 2 -8.25 4.65 13.83
N HIS A 3 -8.94 4.78 12.70
CA HIS A 3 -10.37 4.51 12.59
C HIS A 3 -10.61 3.12 11.97
N TRP A 4 -11.53 2.32 12.56
CA TRP A 4 -11.87 0.98 12.08
C TRP A 4 -13.26 0.97 11.47
N THR A 5 -13.35 0.61 10.18
CA THR A 5 -14.61 0.44 9.46
C THR A 5 -14.80 -1.05 9.14
N ILE A 6 -15.72 -1.68 9.87
CA ILE A 6 -16.03 -3.11 9.68
C ILE A 6 -17.06 -3.24 8.56
N LEU A 7 -16.72 -4.02 7.54
CA LEU A 7 -17.52 -4.26 6.34
C LEU A 7 -17.91 -5.73 6.26
N GLU A 8 -18.92 -6.03 5.45
CA GLU A 8 -19.49 -7.37 5.37
C GLU A 8 -18.50 -8.41 4.82
N ASN A 9 -17.78 -8.05 3.75
CA ASN A 9 -16.89 -8.96 3.02
C ASN A 9 -15.85 -8.20 2.19
N SER A 10 -15.01 -8.93 1.50
CA SER A 10 -13.94 -8.37 0.64
C SER A 10 -14.46 -7.51 -0.51
N GLU A 11 -15.64 -7.78 -1.04
CA GLU A 11 -16.27 -6.97 -2.10
C GLU A 11 -16.69 -5.61 -1.56
N ALA A 12 -17.27 -5.57 -0.36
CA ALA A 12 -17.61 -4.33 0.33
C ALA A 12 -16.36 -3.48 0.64
N ILE A 13 -15.23 -4.13 1.02
CA ILE A 13 -13.93 -3.44 1.17
C ILE A 13 -13.50 -2.83 -0.16
N ALA A 14 -13.53 -3.58 -1.25
CA ALA A 14 -13.11 -3.10 -2.56
C ALA A 14 -13.94 -1.89 -3.02
N HIS A 15 -15.25 -1.91 -2.75
CA HIS A 15 -16.14 -0.80 -3.06
C HIS A 15 -15.81 0.43 -2.21
N ALA A 16 -15.77 0.28 -0.88
CA ALA A 16 -15.48 1.37 0.04
C ALA A 16 -14.09 1.99 -0.22
N ALA A 17 -13.06 1.15 -0.48
CA ALA A 17 -11.73 1.62 -0.82
C ALA A 17 -11.72 2.45 -2.11
N ALA A 18 -12.39 2.00 -3.18
CA ALA A 18 -12.45 2.73 -4.43
C ALA A 18 -13.13 4.10 -4.28
N GLU A 19 -14.21 4.18 -3.49
CA GLU A 19 -14.89 5.43 -3.17
C GLU A 19 -14.01 6.38 -2.34
N ARG A 20 -13.35 5.87 -1.28
CA ARG A 20 -12.42 6.66 -0.44
C ARG A 20 -11.27 7.22 -1.27
N ILE A 21 -10.60 6.37 -2.06
CA ILE A 21 -9.52 6.80 -2.95
C ILE A 21 -9.98 7.91 -3.89
N SER A 22 -11.17 7.77 -4.50
CA SER A 22 -11.72 8.77 -5.41
C SER A 22 -12.02 10.10 -4.71
N GLN A 23 -12.60 10.06 -3.51
CA GLN A 23 -12.90 11.26 -2.70
C GLN A 23 -11.62 11.99 -2.29
N ILE A 24 -10.61 11.27 -1.79
CA ILE A 24 -9.32 11.83 -1.41
C ILE A 24 -8.62 12.43 -2.63
N ALA A 25 -8.67 11.76 -3.78
CA ALA A 25 -8.10 12.29 -5.01
C ALA A 25 -8.77 13.60 -5.45
N GLN A 26 -10.10 13.68 -5.41
CA GLN A 26 -10.83 14.92 -5.74
C GLN A 26 -10.42 16.07 -4.81
N GLN A 27 -10.33 15.81 -3.50
CA GLN A 27 -9.88 16.81 -2.54
C GLN A 27 -8.44 17.24 -2.80
N ALA A 28 -7.51 16.27 -2.94
CA ALA A 28 -6.10 16.56 -3.21
C ALA A 28 -5.89 17.38 -4.49
N ILE A 29 -6.61 17.03 -5.56
CA ILE A 29 -6.55 17.78 -6.83
C ILE A 29 -7.12 19.19 -6.68
N ALA A 30 -8.23 19.35 -5.97
CA ALA A 30 -8.82 20.67 -5.73
C ALA A 30 -7.90 21.59 -4.91
N GLU A 31 -7.20 21.05 -3.91
CA GLU A 31 -6.35 21.82 -3.01
C GLU A 31 -4.92 22.03 -3.55
N ARG A 32 -4.35 21.02 -4.24
CA ARG A 32 -2.92 20.97 -4.60
C ARG A 32 -2.65 20.77 -6.09
N GLY A 33 -3.70 20.62 -6.92
CA GLY A 33 -3.60 20.44 -8.36
C GLY A 33 -3.13 19.04 -8.82
N ARG A 34 -2.84 18.13 -7.88
CA ARG A 34 -2.41 16.74 -8.14
C ARG A 34 -2.82 15.82 -7.01
N PHE A 35 -2.74 14.52 -7.27
CA PHE A 35 -2.93 13.48 -6.27
C PHE A 35 -1.83 12.42 -6.38
N SER A 36 -1.15 12.12 -5.28
CA SER A 36 -0.10 11.11 -5.18
C SER A 36 -0.59 9.91 -4.37
N LEU A 37 -0.64 8.74 -5.02
CA LEU A 37 -1.15 7.49 -4.46
C LEU A 37 -0.05 6.44 -4.41
N VAL A 38 0.18 5.85 -3.23
CA VAL A 38 1.04 4.67 -3.05
C VAL A 38 0.17 3.42 -3.05
N LEU A 39 0.43 2.53 -4.00
CA LEU A 39 -0.30 1.27 -4.18
C LEU A 39 0.31 0.15 -3.33
N ALA A 40 -0.55 -0.70 -2.77
CA ALA A 40 -0.20 -1.96 -2.13
C ALA A 40 -0.35 -3.15 -3.08
N GLY A 41 0.37 -4.24 -2.80
CA GLY A 41 0.16 -5.54 -3.42
C GLY A 41 -0.93 -6.37 -2.74
N GLY A 42 -1.37 -7.45 -3.41
CA GLY A 42 -2.32 -8.42 -2.86
C GLY A 42 -3.70 -8.40 -3.50
N SER A 43 -4.50 -9.43 -3.20
CA SER A 43 -5.82 -9.65 -3.83
C SER A 43 -6.87 -8.61 -3.42
N THR A 44 -6.87 -8.17 -2.17
CA THR A 44 -7.81 -7.14 -1.69
C THR A 44 -7.56 -5.78 -2.35
N PRO A 45 -6.30 -5.26 -2.42
CA PRO A 45 -5.99 -4.09 -3.24
C PRO A 45 -6.33 -4.27 -4.72
N ALA A 46 -6.03 -5.44 -5.31
CA ALA A 46 -6.35 -5.71 -6.72
C ALA A 46 -7.84 -5.56 -7.03
N ALA A 47 -8.71 -6.06 -6.14
CA ALA A 47 -10.16 -5.90 -6.26
C ALA A 47 -10.59 -4.43 -6.16
N ALA A 48 -10.00 -3.67 -5.22
CA ALA A 48 -10.23 -2.23 -5.09
C ALA A 48 -9.80 -1.47 -6.36
N TYR A 49 -8.66 -1.81 -6.95
CA TYR A 49 -8.17 -1.19 -8.19
C TYR A 49 -9.07 -1.49 -9.38
N ALA A 50 -9.54 -2.73 -9.51
CA ALA A 50 -10.49 -3.10 -10.56
C ALA A 50 -11.80 -2.29 -10.46
N ARG A 51 -12.26 -2.02 -9.23
CA ARG A 51 -13.44 -1.19 -8.98
C ARG A 51 -13.14 0.28 -9.25
N LEU A 52 -12.00 0.79 -8.79
CA LEU A 52 -11.54 2.16 -9.01
C LEU A 52 -11.45 2.49 -10.51
N ALA A 53 -11.01 1.55 -11.34
CA ALA A 53 -10.94 1.71 -12.80
C ALA A 53 -12.29 2.00 -13.45
N THR A 54 -13.42 1.72 -12.80
CA THR A 54 -14.77 2.02 -13.31
C THR A 54 -15.28 3.41 -12.91
N ILE A 55 -14.56 4.10 -12.02
CA ILE A 55 -14.95 5.43 -11.52
C ILE A 55 -14.44 6.51 -12.48
N LYS A 56 -15.25 7.50 -12.73
CA LYS A 56 -14.83 8.68 -13.49
C LYS A 56 -13.98 9.60 -12.60
N ALA A 57 -12.72 9.82 -12.98
CA ALA A 57 -11.79 10.68 -12.25
C ALA A 57 -10.92 11.51 -13.20
N ASP A 58 -10.28 12.56 -12.68
CA ASP A 58 -9.28 13.35 -13.42
C ASP A 58 -7.92 12.65 -13.40
N TRP A 59 -7.82 11.55 -14.14
CA TRP A 59 -6.64 10.70 -14.21
C TRP A 59 -5.34 11.42 -14.62
N GLN A 60 -5.46 12.55 -15.31
CA GLN A 60 -4.32 13.36 -15.75
C GLN A 60 -3.58 14.03 -14.59
N ARG A 61 -4.16 14.03 -13.41
CA ARG A 61 -3.61 14.64 -12.19
C ARG A 61 -3.10 13.62 -11.17
N TRP A 62 -3.15 12.31 -11.50
CA TRP A 62 -2.75 11.23 -10.61
C TRP A 62 -1.29 10.86 -10.82
N HIS A 63 -0.55 10.72 -9.72
CA HIS A 63 0.82 10.19 -9.67
C HIS A 63 0.79 8.89 -8.87
N ILE A 64 1.28 7.80 -9.46
CA ILE A 64 1.22 6.47 -8.88
C ILE A 64 2.60 6.02 -8.43
N TYR A 65 2.68 5.56 -7.20
CA TYR A 65 3.85 4.99 -6.55
C TYR A 65 3.52 3.60 -6.00
N PHE A 66 4.53 2.87 -5.54
CA PHE A 66 4.37 1.53 -4.98
C PHE A 66 5.01 1.46 -3.60
N GLY A 67 4.32 0.82 -2.63
CA GLY A 67 4.80 0.67 -1.26
C GLY A 67 5.95 -0.34 -1.16
N ASP A 68 5.87 -1.41 -1.94
CA ASP A 68 6.90 -2.43 -2.06
C ASP A 68 6.84 -3.12 -3.43
N GLU A 69 7.90 -3.85 -3.76
CA GLU A 69 7.96 -4.68 -4.97
C GLU A 69 8.87 -5.89 -4.78
N ARG A 70 8.57 -6.94 -5.53
CA ARG A 70 9.35 -8.17 -5.61
C ARG A 70 10.48 -8.00 -6.60
N CYS A 71 11.71 -8.39 -6.22
CA CYS A 71 12.88 -8.40 -7.12
C CYS A 71 12.78 -9.54 -8.13
N LEU A 72 11.96 -9.34 -9.13
CA LEU A 72 11.65 -10.27 -10.21
C LEU A 72 11.76 -9.54 -11.56
N PRO A 73 11.87 -10.26 -12.69
CA PRO A 73 11.82 -9.66 -14.02
C PRO A 73 10.62 -8.73 -14.20
N ILE A 74 10.74 -7.70 -15.03
CA ILE A 74 9.78 -6.59 -15.14
C ILE A 74 8.36 -7.04 -15.51
N ASP A 75 8.24 -8.12 -16.26
CA ASP A 75 6.98 -8.71 -16.76
C ASP A 75 6.48 -9.89 -15.91
N HIS A 76 7.17 -10.20 -14.80
CA HIS A 76 6.81 -11.35 -13.97
C HIS A 76 5.42 -11.15 -13.32
N PRO A 77 4.54 -12.19 -13.36
CA PRO A 77 3.15 -12.07 -12.90
C PRO A 77 3.01 -11.78 -11.39
N GLU A 78 4.01 -12.14 -10.59
CA GLU A 78 4.00 -11.88 -9.16
C GLU A 78 4.45 -10.47 -8.77
N ARG A 79 4.75 -9.58 -9.72
CA ARG A 79 5.06 -8.18 -9.39
C ARG A 79 3.80 -7.41 -9.04
N ASN A 80 3.91 -6.54 -8.01
CA ASN A 80 2.84 -5.63 -7.63
C ASN A 80 2.51 -4.64 -8.76
N SER A 81 3.53 -4.14 -9.46
CA SER A 81 3.37 -3.27 -10.62
C SER A 81 2.63 -3.95 -11.78
N ARG A 82 2.85 -5.25 -11.99
CA ARG A 82 2.12 -6.03 -12.99
C ARG A 82 0.64 -6.15 -12.62
N MET A 83 0.34 -6.55 -11.40
CA MET A 83 -1.02 -6.62 -10.89
C MET A 83 -1.74 -5.28 -11.00
N ALA A 84 -1.10 -4.17 -10.60
CA ALA A 84 -1.67 -2.82 -10.72
C ALA A 84 -1.93 -2.43 -12.19
N THR A 85 -1.04 -2.82 -13.10
CA THR A 85 -1.23 -2.58 -14.54
C THR A 85 -2.48 -3.32 -15.06
N GLU A 86 -2.64 -4.59 -14.71
CA GLU A 86 -3.76 -5.41 -15.19
C GLU A 86 -5.11 -4.98 -14.57
N THR A 87 -5.11 -4.49 -13.34
CA THR A 87 -6.35 -4.16 -12.62
C THR A 87 -6.77 -2.70 -12.77
N LEU A 88 -5.84 -1.76 -12.92
CA LEU A 88 -6.08 -0.32 -12.97
C LEU A 88 -5.38 0.38 -14.14
N LEU A 89 -4.04 0.36 -14.17
CA LEU A 89 -3.27 1.36 -14.93
C LEU A 89 -3.46 1.24 -16.45
N SER A 90 -3.71 0.04 -16.98
CA SER A 90 -4.05 -0.16 -18.40
C SER A 90 -5.48 0.23 -18.78
N LYS A 91 -6.33 0.52 -17.80
CA LYS A 91 -7.77 0.79 -18.00
C LYS A 91 -8.14 2.25 -17.84
N VAL A 92 -7.22 3.08 -17.38
CA VAL A 92 -7.41 4.51 -17.11
C VAL A 92 -6.35 5.35 -17.81
N SER A 93 -6.60 6.65 -17.97
CA SER A 93 -5.75 7.54 -18.76
C SER A 93 -4.72 8.30 -17.91
N ILE A 94 -4.06 7.62 -16.95
CA ILE A 94 -2.94 8.21 -16.21
C ILE A 94 -1.74 8.31 -17.17
N PRO A 95 -1.08 9.49 -17.28
CA PRO A 95 0.12 9.65 -18.09
C PRO A 95 1.24 8.71 -17.66
N ALA A 96 1.96 8.12 -18.63
CA ALA A 96 3.00 7.14 -18.32
C ALA A 96 4.15 7.69 -17.47
N ASP A 97 4.48 8.97 -17.63
CA ASP A 97 5.49 9.68 -16.85
C ASP A 97 5.05 10.01 -15.40
N GLN A 98 3.78 9.78 -15.09
CA GLN A 98 3.22 9.89 -13.74
C GLN A 98 3.09 8.53 -13.02
N ILE A 99 3.50 7.44 -13.66
CA ILE A 99 3.55 6.09 -13.06
C ILE A 99 5.00 5.78 -12.73
N HIS A 100 5.29 5.59 -11.43
CA HIS A 100 6.63 5.45 -10.89
C HIS A 100 6.83 4.05 -10.27
N PRO A 101 7.09 3.00 -11.10
CA PRO A 101 7.34 1.67 -10.58
C PRO A 101 8.70 1.59 -9.87
N ILE A 102 8.79 0.68 -8.90
CA ILE A 102 10.07 0.34 -8.27
C ILE A 102 10.90 -0.46 -9.27
N PRO A 103 12.15 -0.04 -9.58
CA PRO A 103 13.03 -0.74 -10.54
C PRO A 103 13.65 -2.01 -9.92
N ALA A 104 12.80 -2.92 -9.45
CA ALA A 104 13.17 -4.09 -8.66
C ALA A 104 13.87 -5.19 -9.47
N GLU A 105 13.78 -5.15 -10.81
CA GLU A 105 14.54 -5.99 -11.74
C GLU A 105 16.05 -5.72 -11.70
N LEU A 106 16.46 -4.58 -11.12
CA LEU A 106 17.87 -4.22 -10.95
C LEU A 106 18.49 -4.77 -9.65
N GLY A 107 17.71 -5.55 -8.87
CA GLY A 107 18.08 -6.04 -7.55
C GLY A 107 17.72 -5.07 -6.43
N ALA A 108 17.74 -5.60 -5.20
CA ALA A 108 17.19 -4.92 -4.04
C ALA A 108 17.92 -3.59 -3.72
N GLU A 109 19.24 -3.59 -3.65
CA GLU A 109 20.04 -2.40 -3.29
C GLU A 109 19.97 -1.31 -4.36
N ARG A 110 20.17 -1.70 -5.61
CA ARG A 110 20.17 -0.73 -6.70
C ARG A 110 18.79 -0.15 -6.95
N GLY A 111 17.78 -0.99 -6.90
CA GLY A 111 16.40 -0.56 -7.04
C GLY A 111 15.97 0.37 -5.90
N ALA A 112 16.36 0.06 -4.65
CA ALA A 112 16.06 0.91 -3.49
C ALA A 112 16.73 2.30 -3.61
N GLU A 113 18.02 2.35 -4.00
CA GLU A 113 18.73 3.61 -4.21
C GLU A 113 18.04 4.50 -5.26
N LEU A 114 17.68 3.91 -6.40
CA LEU A 114 17.05 4.65 -7.50
C LEU A 114 15.63 5.12 -7.12
N TYR A 115 14.87 4.25 -6.47
CA TYR A 115 13.51 4.59 -6.07
C TYR A 115 13.48 5.67 -4.98
N GLY A 116 14.46 5.69 -4.08
CA GLY A 116 14.63 6.75 -3.09
C GLY A 116 14.75 8.14 -3.74
N LYS A 117 15.47 8.24 -4.85
CA LYS A 117 15.58 9.49 -5.63
C LYS A 117 14.24 9.87 -6.28
N THR A 118 13.49 8.87 -6.78
CA THR A 118 12.20 9.08 -7.44
C THR A 118 11.16 9.65 -6.47
N ILE A 119 11.08 9.11 -5.24
CA ILE A 119 10.03 9.50 -4.29
C ILE A 119 10.33 10.81 -3.54
N HIS A 120 11.58 11.29 -3.56
CA HIS A 120 12.00 12.45 -2.76
C HIS A 120 11.12 13.69 -2.98
N SER A 121 10.73 13.98 -4.21
CA SER A 121 9.87 15.13 -4.55
C SER A 121 8.37 14.85 -4.42
N ALA A 122 8.00 13.61 -4.11
CA ALA A 122 6.59 13.19 -3.95
C ALA A 122 6.07 13.34 -2.53
N LEU A 123 6.96 13.41 -1.57
CA LEU A 123 6.62 13.49 -0.14
C LEU A 123 6.11 14.89 0.27
N PRO A 124 5.14 14.96 1.20
CA PRO A 124 4.35 13.83 1.68
C PRO A 124 3.40 13.29 0.61
N PHE A 125 3.14 11.98 0.60
CA PHE A 125 2.10 11.39 -0.26
C PHE A 125 0.71 11.84 0.17
N ASP A 126 -0.24 11.94 -0.75
CA ASP A 126 -1.63 12.25 -0.40
C ASP A 126 -2.31 11.04 0.23
N LEU A 127 -2.09 9.84 -0.34
CA LEU A 127 -2.65 8.61 0.18
C LEU A 127 -1.67 7.44 0.05
N VAL A 128 -1.53 6.68 1.12
CA VAL A 128 -0.84 5.38 1.13
C VAL A 128 -1.87 4.28 1.38
N LEU A 129 -1.83 3.23 0.55
CA LEU A 129 -2.59 2.00 0.76
C LEU A 129 -1.66 0.92 1.32
N LEU A 130 -2.13 0.19 2.32
CA LEU A 130 -1.41 -0.93 2.93
C LEU A 130 -2.34 -2.12 3.13
N GLY A 131 -1.74 -3.29 3.24
CA GLY A 131 -2.39 -4.50 3.76
C GLY A 131 -1.71 -4.97 5.05
N ILE A 132 -2.15 -6.11 5.58
CA ILE A 132 -1.50 -6.80 6.68
C ILE A 132 -1.21 -8.26 6.31
N GLY A 133 -0.02 -8.73 6.63
CA GLY A 133 0.32 -10.14 6.57
C GLY A 133 -0.23 -10.92 7.77
N GLU A 134 -0.29 -12.25 7.68
CA GLU A 134 -0.71 -13.13 8.78
C GLU A 134 0.21 -13.06 10.00
N ASP A 135 1.46 -12.64 9.80
CA ASP A 135 2.51 -12.40 10.79
C ASP A 135 2.55 -10.95 11.30
N GLY A 136 1.73 -10.05 10.72
CA GLY A 136 1.69 -8.63 11.06
C GLY A 136 2.62 -7.75 10.23
N HIS A 137 3.27 -8.30 9.17
CA HIS A 137 4.03 -7.47 8.23
C HIS A 137 3.10 -6.57 7.42
N THR A 138 3.64 -5.47 6.92
CA THR A 138 2.99 -4.62 5.93
C THR A 138 4.02 -4.16 4.90
N ALA A 139 3.61 -3.91 3.65
CA ALA A 139 4.53 -3.79 2.52
C ALA A 139 5.51 -4.99 2.53
N SER A 140 6.81 -4.77 2.49
CA SER A 140 7.82 -5.81 2.75
C SER A 140 8.63 -5.53 4.03
N LEU A 141 7.97 -5.02 5.07
CA LEU A 141 8.52 -4.80 6.41
C LEU A 141 8.05 -5.93 7.32
N PHE A 142 8.97 -6.81 7.75
CA PHE A 142 8.67 -8.03 8.49
C PHE A 142 9.01 -7.87 9.99
N PRO A 143 8.28 -8.58 10.90
CA PRO A 143 8.46 -8.42 12.34
C PRO A 143 9.88 -8.66 12.83
N ASP A 144 10.56 -9.66 12.26
CA ASP A 144 11.90 -10.10 12.72
C ASP A 144 13.05 -9.43 11.95
N GLN A 145 12.72 -8.49 11.05
CA GLN A 145 13.71 -7.75 10.29
C GLN A 145 13.77 -6.30 10.79
N GLY A 146 14.94 -5.91 11.28
CA GLY A 146 15.19 -4.51 11.67
C GLY A 146 15.21 -3.59 10.45
N GLU A 147 14.52 -2.47 10.53
CA GLU A 147 14.68 -1.39 9.54
C GLU A 147 15.91 -0.55 9.86
N SER A 148 16.69 -0.22 8.84
CA SER A 148 17.68 0.85 8.96
C SER A 148 16.94 2.19 8.99
N ALA A 149 16.97 2.88 10.12
CA ALA A 149 16.32 4.19 10.30
C ALA A 149 16.84 5.31 9.38
N ALA A 150 17.85 5.03 8.54
CA ALA A 150 18.52 6.06 7.75
C ALA A 150 18.10 6.11 6.27
N THR A 151 17.22 5.21 5.81
CA THR A 151 16.88 5.09 4.38
C THR A 151 15.38 5.22 4.11
N ALA A 152 15.04 6.05 3.13
CA ALA A 152 13.63 6.20 2.71
C ALA A 152 13.07 4.92 2.05
N VAL A 153 13.94 4.13 1.43
CA VAL A 153 13.62 2.87 0.75
C VAL A 153 14.58 1.80 1.22
N VAL A 154 14.06 0.64 1.58
CA VAL A 154 14.80 -0.47 2.19
C VAL A 154 14.97 -1.59 1.17
N ALA A 155 16.21 -2.06 0.98
CA ALA A 155 16.49 -3.35 0.37
C ALA A 155 16.19 -4.45 1.38
N VAL A 156 15.32 -5.38 1.01
CA VAL A 156 14.89 -6.49 1.87
C VAL A 156 15.44 -7.79 1.32
N HIS A 157 16.15 -8.53 2.17
CA HIS A 157 16.70 -9.85 1.85
C HIS A 157 16.08 -10.91 2.76
N GLN A 158 16.09 -12.15 2.30
CA GLN A 158 15.61 -13.28 3.09
C GLN A 158 14.18 -13.07 3.62
N ALA A 159 13.32 -12.44 2.80
CA ALA A 159 11.90 -12.33 3.16
C ALA A 159 11.33 -13.73 3.48
N PRO A 160 10.49 -13.87 4.53
CA PRO A 160 9.98 -15.18 4.97
C PRO A 160 9.05 -15.85 3.93
N LYS A 161 8.60 -15.11 2.93
CA LYS A 161 7.79 -15.62 1.80
C LYS A 161 8.51 -15.31 0.48
N PRO A 162 8.54 -16.26 -0.49
CA PRO A 162 9.13 -16.00 -1.80
C PRO A 162 8.50 -14.78 -2.51
N PRO A 163 9.27 -14.09 -3.35
CA PRO A 163 10.72 -14.15 -3.47
C PRO A 163 11.43 -13.56 -2.26
N ALA A 164 12.67 -14.01 -2.02
CA ALA A 164 13.46 -13.62 -0.86
C ALA A 164 13.91 -12.16 -0.91
N ASP A 165 14.18 -11.64 -2.11
CA ASP A 165 14.63 -10.26 -2.31
C ASP A 165 13.46 -9.37 -2.71
N ARG A 166 13.34 -8.25 -2.00
CA ARG A 166 12.29 -7.26 -2.22
C ARG A 166 12.82 -5.84 -2.00
N ILE A 167 12.02 -4.87 -2.38
CA ILE A 167 12.24 -3.46 -2.08
C ILE A 167 10.99 -2.94 -1.39
N SER A 168 11.15 -2.16 -0.34
CA SER A 168 10.04 -1.57 0.41
C SER A 168 10.31 -0.10 0.73
N LEU A 169 9.29 0.73 0.73
CA LEU A 169 9.34 1.99 1.46
C LEU A 169 9.54 1.69 2.95
N SER A 170 10.33 2.52 3.65
CA SER A 170 10.49 2.40 5.10
C SER A 170 9.20 2.79 5.84
N SER A 171 9.08 2.39 7.10
CA SER A 171 7.93 2.79 7.94
C SER A 171 7.82 4.31 8.08
N GLU A 172 8.95 5.01 8.17
CA GLU A 172 9.00 6.47 8.19
C GLU A 172 8.47 7.08 6.87
N THR A 173 8.89 6.54 5.73
CA THR A 173 8.44 7.01 4.41
C THR A 173 6.96 6.72 4.18
N LEU A 174 6.49 5.53 4.56
CA LEU A 174 5.07 5.19 4.49
C LEU A 174 4.21 6.06 5.41
N SER A 175 4.75 6.48 6.56
CA SER A 175 4.09 7.41 7.49
C SER A 175 4.14 8.87 7.00
N ASN A 176 5.04 9.20 6.08
CA ASN A 176 5.10 10.53 5.49
C ASN A 176 4.03 10.69 4.40
N CYS A 177 2.78 10.57 4.83
CA CYS A 177 1.58 10.71 4.02
C CYS A 177 0.51 11.49 4.79
N ARG A 178 -0.42 12.10 4.05
CA ARG A 178 -1.57 12.80 4.63
C ARG A 178 -2.59 11.81 5.17
N GLN A 179 -2.95 10.84 4.34
CA GLN A 179 -3.93 9.82 4.69
C GLN A 179 -3.39 8.41 4.42
N LEU A 180 -3.87 7.45 5.22
CA LEU A 180 -3.47 6.05 5.17
C LEU A 180 -4.70 5.15 5.27
N ILE A 181 -4.82 4.20 4.34
CA ILE A 181 -5.88 3.20 4.38
C ILE A 181 -5.28 1.81 4.38
N TYR A 182 -5.63 1.03 5.40
CA TYR A 182 -5.35 -0.41 5.44
C TYR A 182 -6.53 -1.18 4.84
N LEU A 183 -6.24 -2.13 3.96
CA LEU A 183 -7.22 -3.03 3.34
C LEU A 183 -7.01 -4.44 3.90
N VAL A 184 -7.92 -4.90 4.74
CA VAL A 184 -7.77 -6.14 5.52
C VAL A 184 -8.95 -7.07 5.29
N SER A 185 -8.70 -8.24 4.69
CA SER A 185 -9.76 -9.20 4.37
C SER A 185 -9.34 -10.65 4.64
N GLY A 186 -10.31 -11.42 5.13
CA GLY A 186 -10.24 -12.86 5.29
C GLY A 186 -9.74 -13.34 6.65
N GLY A 187 -10.26 -14.49 7.10
CA GLY A 187 -10.04 -15.06 8.42
C GLY A 187 -8.57 -15.37 8.78
N GLY A 188 -7.71 -15.57 7.78
CA GLY A 188 -6.26 -15.73 8.00
C GLY A 188 -5.58 -14.50 8.62
N LYS A 189 -6.26 -13.34 8.64
CA LYS A 189 -5.73 -12.10 9.23
C LYS A 189 -6.09 -11.91 10.70
N GLN A 190 -7.06 -12.67 11.24
CA GLN A 190 -7.56 -12.48 12.60
C GLN A 190 -6.47 -12.46 13.67
N SER A 191 -5.49 -13.37 13.58
CA SER A 191 -4.41 -13.43 14.57
C SER A 191 -3.55 -12.17 14.57
N ALA A 192 -3.15 -11.70 13.40
CA ALA A 192 -2.35 -10.48 13.26
C ALA A 192 -3.13 -9.23 13.66
N VAL A 193 -4.43 -9.16 13.29
CA VAL A 193 -5.31 -8.05 13.68
C VAL A 193 -5.51 -8.02 15.19
N ARG A 194 -5.70 -9.16 15.86
CA ARG A 194 -5.80 -9.24 17.32
C ARG A 194 -4.55 -8.69 17.99
N ARG A 195 -3.38 -9.17 17.59
CA ARG A 195 -2.08 -8.72 18.11
C ARG A 195 -1.89 -7.20 17.91
N TRP A 196 -2.33 -6.69 16.74
CA TRP A 196 -2.29 -5.26 16.45
C TRP A 196 -3.19 -4.45 17.40
N ILE A 197 -4.44 -4.88 17.62
CA ILE A 197 -5.39 -4.23 18.53
C ILE A 197 -4.91 -4.29 19.99
N GLU A 198 -4.27 -5.39 20.40
CA GLU A 198 -3.67 -5.57 21.72
C GLU A 198 -2.37 -4.75 21.92
N GLY A 199 -1.91 -4.03 20.89
CA GLY A 199 -0.77 -3.12 20.97
C GLY A 199 0.59 -3.79 20.82
N GLU A 200 0.64 -4.99 20.25
CA GLU A 200 1.93 -5.62 19.94
C GLU A 200 2.70 -4.77 18.91
N PRO A 201 4.03 -4.60 19.07
CA PRO A 201 4.83 -3.75 18.18
C PRO A 201 5.10 -4.39 16.80
N LEU A 202 4.04 -4.66 16.07
CA LEU A 202 4.09 -5.19 14.71
C LEU A 202 4.50 -4.10 13.70
N PRO A 203 5.08 -4.46 12.54
CA PRO A 203 5.37 -3.49 11.49
C PRO A 203 4.15 -2.64 11.10
N VAL A 204 2.97 -3.25 10.97
CA VAL A 204 1.72 -2.56 10.65
C VAL A 204 1.35 -1.49 11.68
N SER A 205 1.67 -1.70 12.97
CA SER A 205 1.33 -0.76 14.04
C SER A 205 2.25 0.46 14.13
N ARG A 206 3.35 0.48 13.37
CA ARG A 206 4.35 1.57 13.39
C ARG A 206 4.06 2.68 12.38
N ILE A 207 3.10 2.47 11.46
CA ILE A 207 2.84 3.39 10.35
C ILE A 207 1.57 4.18 10.64
N HIS A 208 1.69 5.50 10.62
CA HIS A 208 0.61 6.43 10.92
C HIS A 208 0.64 7.61 9.95
N ALA A 209 -0.51 7.99 9.40
CA ALA A 209 -0.62 9.19 8.58
C ALA A 209 -0.57 10.48 9.44
N GLN A 210 -0.28 11.59 8.78
CA GLN A 210 -0.26 12.92 9.42
C GLN A 210 -1.66 13.42 9.79
N GLU A 211 -2.67 13.09 8.96
CA GLU A 211 -4.05 13.58 9.14
C GLU A 211 -4.97 12.43 9.60
N GLU A 212 -5.18 11.41 8.78
CA GLU A 212 -6.14 10.33 9.04
C GLU A 212 -5.58 8.96 8.66
N SER A 213 -5.86 7.96 9.51
CA SER A 213 -5.57 6.56 9.24
C SER A 213 -6.84 5.72 9.42
N GLU A 214 -7.23 4.98 8.38
CA GLU A 214 -8.43 4.12 8.37
C GLU A 214 -8.06 2.67 8.10
N VAL A 215 -8.75 1.74 8.77
CA VAL A 215 -8.70 0.30 8.49
C VAL A 215 -10.05 -0.12 7.95
N LEU A 216 -10.09 -0.48 6.66
CA LEU A 216 -11.23 -1.15 6.04
C LEU A 216 -11.05 -2.65 6.22
N ILE A 217 -11.87 -3.26 7.05
CA ILE A 217 -11.74 -4.67 7.45
C ILE A 217 -13.05 -5.41 7.28
N ASP A 218 -13.01 -6.66 6.80
CA ASP A 218 -14.20 -7.49 6.76
C ASP A 218 -14.45 -8.25 8.08
N GLN A 219 -15.67 -8.76 8.20
CA GLN A 219 -16.09 -9.53 9.37
C GLN A 219 -15.24 -10.78 9.59
N ASP A 220 -14.75 -11.41 8.50
CA ASP A 220 -13.92 -12.61 8.58
C ASP A 220 -12.52 -12.32 9.14
N ALA A 221 -11.98 -11.13 8.89
CA ALA A 221 -10.66 -10.71 9.41
C ALA A 221 -10.76 -10.13 10.83
N MET A 222 -11.94 -9.67 11.25
CA MET A 222 -12.14 -9.08 12.58
C MET A 222 -12.15 -10.16 13.66
N PRO A 223 -11.32 -10.08 14.72
CA PRO A 223 -11.31 -11.04 15.79
C PRO A 223 -12.65 -11.05 16.54
N ALA A 224 -13.17 -12.25 16.85
CA ALA A 224 -14.30 -12.39 17.78
C ALA A 224 -13.91 -11.81 19.16
N ASN A 225 -14.81 -11.05 19.78
CA ASN A 225 -14.61 -10.39 21.10
C ASN A 225 -13.61 -9.22 21.12
N THR A 226 -13.57 -8.42 20.08
CA THR A 226 -12.94 -7.09 20.16
C THR A 226 -13.85 -6.16 20.98
N PRO A 227 -13.33 -5.42 21.99
CA PRO A 227 -14.13 -4.56 22.87
C PRO A 227 -14.82 -3.42 22.13
#